data_7fe3aabd0ea2e6d1745c664c7fb6858f
#
_entry.id   7fe3aabd0ea2e6d1745c664c7fb6858f
#
_cell.length_a   1.000
_cell.length_b   1.000
_cell.length_c   1.000
_cell.angle_alpha   90.00
_cell.angle_beta   90.00
_cell.angle_gamma   90.00
#
_symmetry.space_group_name_H-M   'P 1'
#
loop_
_entity.id
_entity.type
_entity.pdbx_description
1 polymer ?
#
loop_
_entity_poly.entity_id
_entity_poly.type
_entity_poly.pdbx_seq_one_letter_code
_entity_poly.pdbx_strand_id
1 'polypeptide(L)'
;MDKQGKFCFLKEQYFMDFPDDKLMRNKGTVNGEKHNRPCFFAFRDNLFPIYWLIPISSKFDKYYSIYCKKVSRYGQCNTIRFGTVLGQRSVFLIQNMCPVTENYIEEFYIDPISKKYVAVDKRTEKDIIHNAKKVLQLYRQGKPIIFPDANKIYNSLIKKEISKDPKPDLSKEHTPWNDYLIQLHHDKEKSKDFTNDKEEER
;
A
#
# COMPACT_ATOMS: atom_id res chain seq x y z
N MET A 1 0.21 -4.88 -16.55
CA MET A 1 0.86 -3.56 -16.65
C MET A 1 1.55 -3.23 -15.34
N ASP A 2 2.84 -2.89 -15.35
CA ASP A 2 3.56 -2.54 -14.12
C ASP A 2 3.02 -1.22 -13.54
N LYS A 3 2.53 -1.27 -12.31
CA LYS A 3 1.92 -0.16 -11.58
C LYS A 3 2.93 0.57 -10.70
N GLN A 4 4.08 -0.07 -10.43
CA GLN A 4 5.12 0.48 -9.56
C GLN A 4 5.67 1.81 -10.10
N GLY A 5 5.91 2.74 -9.21
CA GLY A 5 6.44 4.07 -9.56
C GLY A 5 5.40 5.07 -10.05
N LYS A 6 4.13 4.67 -10.21
CA LYS A 6 3.03 5.54 -10.62
C LYS A 6 2.28 6.12 -9.42
N PHE A 7 1.39 7.06 -9.68
CA PHE A 7 0.52 7.61 -8.65
C PHE A 7 -0.92 7.16 -8.86
N CYS A 8 -1.64 7.00 -7.75
CA CYS A 8 -3.06 6.68 -7.74
C CYS A 8 -3.78 7.45 -6.62
N PHE A 9 -5.11 7.42 -6.67
CA PHE A 9 -5.98 7.95 -5.64
C PHE A 9 -6.71 6.82 -4.93
N LEU A 10 -6.97 7.01 -3.63
CA LEU A 10 -7.74 6.07 -2.82
C LEU A 10 -9.20 6.48 -2.76
N LYS A 11 -10.08 5.48 -2.85
CA LYS A 11 -11.51 5.64 -2.60
C LYS A 11 -11.75 6.07 -1.16
N GLU A 12 -12.77 6.90 -0.94
CA GLU A 12 -13.16 7.31 0.41
C GLU A 12 -13.55 6.11 1.29
N GLN A 13 -14.08 5.04 0.67
CA GLN A 13 -14.41 3.78 1.33
C GLN A 13 -13.23 3.18 2.11
N TYR A 14 -11.98 3.36 1.62
CA TYR A 14 -10.79 2.89 2.34
C TYR A 14 -10.69 3.50 3.74
N PHE A 15 -10.94 4.81 3.86
CA PHE A 15 -10.85 5.54 5.13
C PHE A 15 -12.05 5.29 6.05
N MET A 16 -13.18 4.84 5.48
CA MET A 16 -14.35 4.39 6.26
C MET A 16 -14.14 2.99 6.81
N ASP A 17 -13.59 2.08 6.00
CA ASP A 17 -13.33 0.69 6.40
C ASP A 17 -12.17 0.55 7.39
N PHE A 18 -11.21 1.46 7.32
CA PHE A 18 -10.02 1.51 8.18
C PHE A 18 -9.90 2.86 8.89
N PRO A 19 -10.76 3.12 9.89
CA PRO A 19 -10.71 4.37 10.65
C PRO A 19 -9.44 4.41 11.50
N ASP A 20 -8.49 5.27 11.08
CA ASP A 20 -7.23 5.55 11.79
C ASP A 20 -6.90 7.03 11.60
N ASP A 21 -6.77 7.77 12.69
CA ASP A 21 -6.50 9.23 12.69
C ASP A 21 -5.12 9.58 12.13
N LYS A 22 -4.23 8.60 12.06
CA LYS A 22 -2.88 8.76 11.51
C LYS A 22 -2.80 8.50 10.01
N LEU A 23 -3.86 7.96 9.40
CA LEU A 23 -3.98 7.87 7.94
C LEU A 23 -4.10 9.27 7.34
N MET A 24 -3.40 9.48 6.26
CA MET A 24 -3.47 10.74 5.51
C MET A 24 -4.67 10.71 4.54
N ARG A 25 -5.82 11.12 5.04
CA ARG A 25 -7.08 11.17 4.26
C ARG A 25 -7.01 12.12 3.06
N ASN A 26 -7.96 11.97 2.16
CA ASN A 26 -8.24 12.93 1.11
C ASN A 26 -8.55 14.31 1.70
N LYS A 27 -8.29 15.39 0.93
CA LYS A 27 -8.48 16.76 1.45
C LYS A 27 -9.95 17.23 1.45
N GLY A 28 -10.86 16.43 0.92
CA GLY A 28 -12.27 16.81 0.74
C GLY A 28 -12.47 17.75 -0.45
N THR A 29 -13.58 18.49 -0.43
CA THR A 29 -13.95 19.43 -1.48
C THR A 29 -13.44 20.83 -1.14
N VAL A 30 -12.72 21.45 -2.07
CA VAL A 30 -12.25 22.85 -1.97
C VAL A 30 -12.79 23.58 -3.19
N ASN A 31 -13.53 24.67 -3.00
CA ASN A 31 -14.18 25.44 -4.08
C ASN A 31 -15.05 24.59 -5.04
N GLY A 32 -15.74 23.57 -4.51
CA GLY A 32 -16.61 22.68 -5.31
C GLY A 32 -15.85 21.54 -6.00
N GLU A 33 -14.51 21.53 -6.01
CA GLU A 33 -13.70 20.47 -6.59
C GLU A 33 -13.20 19.47 -5.55
N LYS A 34 -13.27 18.18 -5.89
CA LYS A 34 -12.80 17.09 -5.03
C LYS A 34 -11.26 17.01 -5.09
N HIS A 35 -10.61 17.27 -3.98
CA HIS A 35 -9.15 17.19 -3.85
C HIS A 35 -8.72 15.88 -3.20
N ASN A 36 -8.56 14.85 -4.01
CA ASN A 36 -8.01 13.58 -3.56
C ASN A 36 -6.48 13.72 -3.36
N ARG A 37 -5.96 12.99 -2.39
CA ARG A 37 -4.52 12.93 -2.12
C ARG A 37 -3.85 11.90 -3.02
N PRO A 38 -2.90 12.30 -3.89
CA PRO A 38 -2.13 11.33 -4.65
C PRO A 38 -1.27 10.47 -3.72
N CYS A 39 -1.23 9.17 -3.99
CA CYS A 39 -0.37 8.21 -3.34
C CYS A 39 0.57 7.58 -4.36
N PHE A 40 1.85 7.51 -4.03
CA PHE A 40 2.86 6.84 -4.82
C PHE A 40 2.76 5.33 -4.62
N PHE A 41 2.62 4.58 -5.71
CA PHE A 41 2.57 3.13 -5.70
C PHE A 41 3.99 2.57 -5.57
N ALA A 42 4.38 2.21 -4.36
CA ALA A 42 5.76 1.84 -4.07
C ALA A 42 6.10 0.41 -4.52
N PHE A 43 5.36 -0.58 -4.04
CA PHE A 43 5.58 -1.98 -4.39
C PHE A 43 4.36 -2.85 -4.01
N ARG A 44 4.32 -4.04 -4.58
CA ARG A 44 3.37 -5.11 -4.23
C ARG A 44 3.99 -5.99 -3.13
N ASP A 45 3.16 -6.51 -2.26
CA ASP A 45 3.55 -7.59 -1.34
C ASP A 45 3.88 -8.87 -2.14
N ASN A 46 4.80 -9.68 -1.63
CA ASN A 46 5.24 -10.86 -2.34
C ASN A 46 4.23 -12.01 -2.27
N LEU A 47 3.46 -12.10 -1.18
CA LEU A 47 2.55 -13.22 -0.93
C LEU A 47 1.10 -12.87 -1.28
N PHE A 48 0.63 -11.69 -0.87
CA PHE A 48 -0.78 -11.29 -1.01
C PHE A 48 -0.97 -10.21 -2.09
N PRO A 49 -2.18 -10.06 -2.68
CA PRO A 49 -2.49 -9.00 -3.63
C PRO A 49 -2.64 -7.64 -2.93
N ILE A 50 -1.71 -7.32 -2.06
CA ILE A 50 -1.63 -6.09 -1.28
C ILE A 50 -0.52 -5.21 -1.83
N TYR A 51 -0.80 -3.92 -1.92
CA TYR A 51 0.10 -2.89 -2.42
C TYR A 51 0.42 -1.90 -1.32
N TRP A 52 1.66 -1.45 -1.28
CA TRP A 52 2.10 -0.43 -0.32
C TRP A 52 2.11 0.93 -1.01
N LEU A 53 1.28 1.84 -0.52
CA LEU A 53 1.15 3.19 -1.04
C LEU A 53 1.77 4.20 -0.08
N ILE A 54 2.42 5.22 -0.65
CA ILE A 54 3.05 6.31 0.09
C ILE A 54 2.33 7.61 -0.26
N PRO A 55 1.61 8.24 0.68
CA PRO A 55 0.96 9.53 0.43
C PRO A 55 2.01 10.63 0.23
N ILE A 56 1.70 11.58 -0.66
CA ILE A 56 2.55 12.73 -0.90
C ILE A 56 1.97 14.01 -0.28
N SER A 57 2.85 14.98 -0.07
CA SER A 57 2.50 16.31 0.44
C SER A 57 3.22 17.41 -0.32
N SER A 58 2.53 18.52 -0.56
CA SER A 58 3.11 19.76 -1.10
C SER A 58 3.75 20.65 -0.03
N LYS A 59 3.62 20.32 1.26
CA LYS A 59 4.16 21.12 2.39
C LYS A 59 5.67 20.86 2.57
N PHE A 60 6.46 21.25 1.56
CA PHE A 60 7.88 20.95 1.49
C PHE A 60 8.65 21.46 2.70
N ASP A 61 8.59 22.75 3.03
CA ASP A 61 9.41 23.37 4.06
C ASP A 61 9.14 22.81 5.46
N LYS A 62 7.85 22.50 5.75
CA LYS A 62 7.47 21.80 6.99
C LYS A 62 8.21 20.47 7.11
N TYR A 63 8.15 19.63 6.10
CA TYR A 63 8.74 18.29 6.15
C TYR A 63 10.26 18.31 5.97
N TYR A 64 10.82 19.32 5.30
CA TYR A 64 12.26 19.51 5.22
C TYR A 64 12.84 19.85 6.60
N SER A 65 12.20 20.73 7.38
CA SER A 65 12.59 21.00 8.77
C SER A 65 12.55 19.71 9.63
N ILE A 66 11.51 18.90 9.50
CA ILE A 66 11.40 17.61 10.22
C ILE A 66 12.51 16.65 9.78
N TYR A 67 12.78 16.58 8.48
CA TYR A 67 13.85 15.75 7.91
C TYR A 67 15.22 16.13 8.51
N CYS A 68 15.55 17.42 8.50
CA CYS A 68 16.81 17.93 9.07
C CYS A 68 16.96 17.60 10.56
N LYS A 69 15.90 17.78 11.35
CA LYS A 69 15.88 17.39 12.77
C LYS A 69 16.13 15.89 12.97
N LYS A 70 15.53 15.04 12.13
CA LYS A 70 15.76 13.58 12.18
C LYS A 70 17.19 13.22 11.79
N VAL A 71 17.74 13.84 10.75
CA VAL A 71 19.14 13.62 10.33
C VAL A 71 20.10 14.06 11.43
N SER A 72 19.90 15.25 12.02
CA SER A 72 20.73 15.72 13.12
C SER A 72 20.71 14.78 14.33
N ARG A 73 19.51 14.23 14.65
CA ARG A 73 19.36 13.37 15.85
C ARG A 73 19.82 11.92 15.63
N TYR A 74 19.62 11.38 14.43
CA TYR A 74 19.78 9.94 14.16
C TYR A 74 20.81 9.63 13.05
N GLY A 75 21.49 10.63 12.52
CA GLY A 75 22.43 10.51 11.41
C GLY A 75 21.76 10.29 10.04
N GLN A 76 20.50 9.88 10.01
CA GLN A 76 19.74 9.59 8.78
C GLN A 76 18.23 9.75 8.98
N CYS A 77 17.51 9.91 7.87
CA CYS A 77 16.05 9.89 7.85
C CYS A 77 15.54 9.05 6.68
N ASN A 78 15.05 7.83 6.95
CA ASN A 78 14.52 6.93 5.92
C ASN A 78 13.00 7.11 5.72
N THR A 79 12.32 7.86 6.59
CA THR A 79 10.86 7.97 6.66
C THR A 79 10.29 9.12 5.82
N ILE A 80 11.14 9.99 5.28
CA ILE A 80 10.76 11.13 4.43
C ILE A 80 11.71 11.16 3.24
N ARG A 81 11.15 11.33 2.03
CA ARG A 81 11.91 11.55 0.79
C ARG A 81 11.34 12.73 0.03
N PHE A 82 12.14 13.27 -0.87
CA PHE A 82 11.80 14.42 -1.68
C PHE A 82 11.94 14.08 -3.15
N GLY A 83 11.12 14.70 -3.98
CA GLY A 83 11.17 14.55 -5.42
C GLY A 83 10.32 15.61 -6.11
N THR A 84 10.26 15.55 -7.44
CA THR A 84 9.46 16.44 -8.26
C THR A 84 8.34 15.64 -8.92
N VAL A 85 7.11 16.12 -8.80
CA VAL A 85 5.90 15.53 -9.40
C VAL A 85 5.21 16.62 -10.22
N LEU A 86 5.06 16.42 -11.52
CA LEU A 86 4.52 17.43 -12.45
C LEU A 86 5.17 18.83 -12.28
N GLY A 87 6.49 18.87 -12.19
CA GLY A 87 7.25 20.11 -12.02
C GLY A 87 7.23 20.71 -10.60
N GLN A 88 6.45 20.15 -9.67
CA GLN A 88 6.32 20.67 -8.31
C GLN A 88 7.12 19.86 -7.29
N ARG A 89 7.82 20.54 -6.39
CA ARG A 89 8.52 19.91 -5.26
C ARG A 89 7.51 19.19 -4.36
N SER A 90 7.73 17.92 -4.16
CA SER A 90 6.83 17.05 -3.41
C SER A 90 7.57 16.25 -2.35
N VAL A 91 6.86 15.90 -1.28
CA VAL A 91 7.39 15.12 -0.15
C VAL A 91 6.70 13.77 -0.12
N PHE A 92 7.45 12.70 -0.13
CA PHE A 92 7.00 11.32 0.02
C PHE A 92 7.06 10.93 1.49
N LEU A 93 5.89 10.69 2.09
CA LEU A 93 5.77 10.44 3.52
C LEU A 93 5.75 8.93 3.79
N ILE A 94 6.92 8.29 3.75
CA ILE A 94 7.08 6.86 4.00
C ILE A 94 6.56 6.47 5.39
N GLN A 95 6.69 7.36 6.38
CA GLN A 95 6.13 7.16 7.71
C GLN A 95 4.59 7.08 7.76
N ASN A 96 3.92 7.45 6.67
CA ASN A 96 2.46 7.38 6.53
C ASN A 96 2.04 6.36 5.48
N MET A 97 2.95 5.49 5.02
CA MET A 97 2.59 4.47 4.04
C MET A 97 1.55 3.51 4.61
N CYS A 98 0.68 3.02 3.73
CA CYS A 98 -0.42 2.14 4.09
C CYS A 98 -0.59 1.02 3.08
N PRO A 99 -1.03 -0.19 3.54
CA PRO A 99 -1.35 -1.30 2.66
C PRO A 99 -2.75 -1.13 2.08
N VAL A 100 -2.93 -1.48 0.80
CA VAL A 100 -4.23 -1.47 0.13
C VAL A 100 -4.37 -2.67 -0.80
N THR A 101 -5.60 -3.05 -1.14
CA THR A 101 -5.89 -3.92 -2.28
C THR A 101 -6.40 -3.09 -3.46
N GLU A 102 -6.43 -3.67 -4.65
CA GLU A 102 -6.85 -2.98 -5.87
C GLU A 102 -8.28 -2.41 -5.78
N ASN A 103 -9.15 -3.05 -5.01
CA ASN A 103 -10.53 -2.61 -4.80
C ASN A 103 -10.66 -1.21 -4.17
N TYR A 104 -9.64 -0.75 -3.43
CA TYR A 104 -9.61 0.57 -2.80
C TYR A 104 -8.90 1.62 -3.63
N ILE A 105 -8.32 1.26 -4.78
CA ILE A 105 -7.77 2.22 -5.74
C ILE A 105 -8.95 2.79 -6.55
N GLU A 106 -9.10 4.11 -6.56
CA GLU A 106 -10.13 4.79 -7.34
C GLU A 106 -9.68 4.86 -8.80
N GLU A 107 -8.52 5.48 -9.04
CA GLU A 107 -7.95 5.63 -10.37
C GLU A 107 -6.43 5.89 -10.29
N PHE A 108 -5.74 5.71 -11.40
CA PHE A 108 -4.35 6.13 -11.55
C PHE A 108 -4.29 7.58 -12.00
N TYR A 109 -3.31 8.31 -11.46
CA TYR A 109 -3.12 9.70 -11.80
C TYR A 109 -2.53 9.83 -13.21
N ILE A 110 -3.34 10.36 -14.12
CA ILE A 110 -2.97 10.67 -15.51
C ILE A 110 -2.76 12.17 -15.62
N ASP A 111 -1.62 12.58 -16.17
CA ASP A 111 -1.37 13.97 -16.49
C ASP A 111 -2.35 14.46 -17.57
N PRO A 112 -3.15 15.48 -17.29
CA PRO A 112 -4.18 15.96 -18.23
C PRO A 112 -3.61 16.47 -19.55
N ILE A 113 -2.33 16.89 -19.56
CA ILE A 113 -1.66 17.45 -20.74
C ILE A 113 -1.05 16.34 -21.58
N SER A 114 -0.14 15.56 -21.00
CA SER A 114 0.60 14.52 -21.73
C SER A 114 -0.19 13.22 -21.92
N LYS A 115 -1.31 13.04 -21.22
CA LYS A 115 -2.13 11.81 -21.18
C LYS A 115 -1.35 10.57 -20.75
N LYS A 116 -0.21 10.76 -20.07
CA LYS A 116 0.63 9.70 -19.52
C LYS A 116 0.41 9.56 -18.00
N TYR A 117 0.70 8.38 -17.48
CA TYR A 117 0.71 8.19 -16.03
C TYR A 117 1.74 9.11 -15.38
N VAL A 118 1.32 9.81 -14.34
CA VAL A 118 2.22 10.60 -13.51
C VAL A 118 3.21 9.66 -12.81
N ALA A 119 4.48 9.97 -12.91
CA ALA A 119 5.58 9.23 -12.32
C ALA A 119 6.69 10.18 -11.89
N VAL A 120 7.64 9.69 -11.10
CA VAL A 120 8.90 10.37 -10.82
C VAL A 120 10.03 9.81 -11.69
N ASP A 121 11.16 10.48 -11.70
CA ASP A 121 12.35 9.94 -12.36
C ASP A 121 12.82 8.62 -11.70
N LYS A 122 13.50 7.79 -12.48
CA LYS A 122 13.90 6.44 -12.05
C LYS A 122 14.85 6.41 -10.83
N ARG A 123 15.67 7.44 -10.63
CA ARG A 123 16.56 7.54 -9.47
C ARG A 123 15.76 7.80 -8.20
N THR A 124 14.86 8.78 -8.26
CA THR A 124 13.93 9.11 -7.16
C THR A 124 13.04 7.91 -6.83
N GLU A 125 12.47 7.22 -7.84
CA GLU A 125 11.67 6.01 -7.66
C GLU A 125 12.44 4.94 -6.87
N LYS A 126 13.66 4.60 -7.31
CA LYS A 126 14.52 3.60 -6.64
C LYS A 126 14.83 3.98 -5.19
N ASP A 127 15.15 5.25 -4.94
CA ASP A 127 15.45 5.73 -3.59
C ASP A 127 14.23 5.63 -2.66
N ILE A 128 13.04 6.05 -3.13
CA ILE A 128 11.81 5.96 -2.36
C ILE A 128 11.50 4.49 -2.03
N ILE A 129 11.53 3.60 -3.01
CA ILE A 129 11.21 2.17 -2.84
C ILE A 129 12.19 1.50 -1.89
N HIS A 130 13.50 1.76 -2.05
CA HIS A 130 14.54 1.22 -1.16
C HIS A 130 14.26 1.62 0.30
N ASN A 131 14.02 2.90 0.56
CA ASN A 131 13.74 3.38 1.90
C ASN A 131 12.40 2.87 2.46
N ALA A 132 11.38 2.75 1.63
CA ALA A 132 10.09 2.20 2.03
C ALA A 132 10.20 0.74 2.47
N LYS A 133 10.93 -0.09 1.71
CA LYS A 133 11.19 -1.49 2.08
C LYS A 133 11.96 -1.59 3.41
N LYS A 134 12.99 -0.75 3.60
CA LYS A 134 13.76 -0.68 4.85
C LYS A 134 12.87 -0.26 6.04
N VAL A 135 12.03 0.76 5.86
CA VAL A 135 11.10 1.21 6.90
C VAL A 135 10.08 0.13 7.22
N LEU A 136 9.51 -0.56 6.22
CA LEU A 136 8.57 -1.66 6.43
C LEU A 136 9.22 -2.83 7.19
N GLN A 137 10.45 -3.19 6.84
CA GLN A 137 11.20 -4.23 7.56
C GLN A 137 11.38 -3.88 9.04
N LEU A 138 11.80 -2.65 9.34
CA LEU A 138 11.95 -2.18 10.72
C LEU A 138 10.60 -2.14 11.47
N TYR A 139 9.53 -1.74 10.79
CA TYR A 139 8.19 -1.73 11.37
C TYR A 139 7.70 -3.14 11.72
N ARG A 140 7.93 -4.13 10.84
CA ARG A 140 7.62 -5.55 11.10
C ARG A 140 8.45 -6.14 12.26
N GLN A 141 9.61 -5.54 12.58
CA GLN A 141 10.43 -5.85 13.78
C GLN A 141 9.96 -5.11 15.05
N GLY A 142 8.80 -4.45 15.02
CA GLY A 142 8.22 -3.75 16.17
C GLY A 142 8.65 -2.30 16.36
N LYS A 143 9.40 -1.70 15.42
CA LYS A 143 9.79 -0.28 15.50
C LYS A 143 8.59 0.61 15.12
N PRO A 144 8.08 1.55 15.98
CA PRO A 144 6.91 2.37 15.70
C PRO A 144 7.23 3.56 14.78
N ILE A 145 7.71 3.26 13.58
CA ILE A 145 8.18 4.27 12.59
C ILE A 145 7.19 4.52 11.45
N ILE A 146 6.14 3.70 11.34
CA ILE A 146 4.97 3.94 10.50
C ILE A 146 3.85 4.41 11.42
N PHE A 147 3.19 5.52 11.06
CA PHE A 147 2.23 6.17 11.94
C PHE A 147 0.87 5.47 11.98
N PRO A 148 0.24 5.12 10.84
CA PRO A 148 -0.97 4.31 10.86
C PRO A 148 -0.68 2.91 11.42
N ASP A 149 -1.70 2.28 11.96
CA ASP A 149 -1.62 0.85 12.33
C ASP A 149 -1.69 -0.03 11.06
N ALA A 150 -0.59 0.02 10.31
CA ALA A 150 -0.48 -0.67 9.04
C ALA A 150 -0.58 -2.21 9.18
N ASN A 151 -0.19 -2.78 10.33
CA ASN A 151 -0.35 -4.22 10.58
C ASN A 151 -1.82 -4.61 10.75
N LYS A 152 -2.59 -3.82 11.48
CA LYS A 152 -4.03 -4.05 11.65
C LYS A 152 -4.76 -3.97 10.31
N ILE A 153 -4.45 -2.93 9.51
CA ILE A 153 -5.04 -2.77 8.16
C ILE A 153 -4.64 -3.95 7.27
N TYR A 154 -3.35 -4.31 7.23
CA TYR A 154 -2.81 -5.41 6.44
C TYR A 154 -3.51 -6.73 6.75
N ASN A 155 -3.61 -7.10 8.04
CA ASN A 155 -4.27 -8.33 8.47
C ASN A 155 -5.77 -8.33 8.14
N SER A 156 -6.43 -7.18 8.22
CA SER A 156 -7.84 -7.05 7.85
C SER A 156 -8.05 -7.21 6.33
N LEU A 157 -7.12 -6.68 5.52
CA LEU A 157 -7.14 -6.88 4.07
C LEU A 157 -6.95 -8.33 3.68
N ILE A 158 -6.00 -9.06 4.31
CA ILE A 158 -5.81 -10.49 4.09
C ILE A 158 -7.09 -11.26 4.40
N LYS A 159 -7.71 -11.02 5.56
CA LYS A 159 -8.97 -11.67 5.94
C LYS A 159 -10.06 -11.42 4.91
N LYS A 160 -10.21 -10.18 4.42
CA LYS A 160 -11.18 -9.85 3.37
C LYS A 160 -10.87 -10.54 2.03
N GLU A 161 -9.59 -10.69 1.65
CA GLU A 161 -9.23 -11.40 0.41
C GLU A 161 -9.47 -12.90 0.52
N ILE A 162 -9.14 -13.52 1.65
CA ILE A 162 -9.39 -14.96 1.90
C ILE A 162 -10.90 -15.25 1.97
N SER A 163 -11.70 -14.37 2.58
CA SER A 163 -13.15 -14.56 2.71
C SER A 163 -13.91 -14.48 1.38
N LYS A 164 -13.31 -13.92 0.33
CA LYS A 164 -13.87 -13.94 -1.03
C LYS A 164 -13.80 -15.30 -1.70
N ASP A 165 -13.16 -16.29 -1.06
CA ASP A 165 -12.89 -17.63 -1.60
C ASP A 165 -12.29 -17.58 -3.02
N PRO A 166 -11.17 -16.89 -3.21
CA PRO A 166 -10.55 -16.74 -4.51
C PRO A 166 -10.07 -18.11 -4.98
N LYS A 167 -10.53 -18.54 -6.16
CA LYS A 167 -10.06 -19.79 -6.77
C LYS A 167 -8.62 -19.64 -7.27
N PRO A 168 -7.76 -20.65 -7.12
CA PRO A 168 -6.45 -20.66 -7.72
C PRO A 168 -6.57 -20.61 -9.25
N ASP A 169 -5.74 -19.79 -9.89
CA ASP A 169 -5.68 -19.72 -11.34
C ASP A 169 -4.61 -20.69 -11.85
N LEU A 170 -5.05 -21.89 -12.22
CA LEU A 170 -4.15 -22.96 -12.68
C LEU A 170 -3.49 -22.67 -14.03
N SER A 171 -3.91 -21.63 -14.75
CA SER A 171 -3.33 -21.21 -16.04
C SER A 171 -2.14 -20.25 -15.88
N LYS A 172 -1.96 -19.70 -14.70
CA LYS A 172 -0.85 -18.77 -14.40
C LYS A 172 0.36 -19.51 -13.84
N GLU A 173 1.55 -19.01 -14.20
CA GLU A 173 2.80 -19.45 -13.58
C GLU A 173 2.72 -19.37 -12.05
N HIS A 174 3.46 -20.26 -11.38
CA HIS A 174 3.55 -20.30 -9.92
C HIS A 174 3.87 -18.92 -9.34
N THR A 175 2.88 -18.33 -8.69
CA THR A 175 3.06 -17.11 -7.90
C THR A 175 2.83 -17.46 -6.43
N PRO A 176 3.54 -16.83 -5.48
CA PRO A 176 3.37 -17.14 -4.07
C PRO A 176 1.92 -17.03 -3.58
N TRP A 177 1.13 -16.11 -4.16
CA TRP A 177 -0.28 -15.99 -3.86
C TRP A 177 -1.12 -17.16 -4.42
N ASN A 178 -0.86 -17.56 -5.66
CA ASN A 178 -1.57 -18.67 -6.29
C ASN A 178 -1.23 -19.99 -5.61
N ASP A 179 0.04 -20.21 -5.26
CA ASP A 179 0.50 -21.38 -4.50
C ASP A 179 -0.18 -21.43 -3.12
N TYR A 180 -0.30 -20.29 -2.44
CA TYR A 180 -1.04 -20.18 -1.19
C TYR A 180 -2.53 -20.51 -1.36
N LEU A 181 -3.17 -20.05 -2.43
CA LEU A 181 -4.56 -20.41 -2.73
C LEU A 181 -4.74 -21.89 -2.99
N ILE A 182 -3.85 -22.52 -3.76
CA ILE A 182 -3.86 -23.97 -4.00
C ILE A 182 -3.80 -24.74 -2.68
N GLN A 183 -2.87 -24.37 -1.79
CA GLN A 183 -2.74 -24.98 -0.47
C GLN A 183 -4.01 -24.77 0.37
N LEU A 184 -4.55 -23.57 0.39
CA LEU A 184 -5.77 -23.23 1.14
C LEU A 184 -6.98 -24.06 0.69
N HIS A 185 -7.17 -24.24 -0.61
CA HIS A 185 -8.25 -25.07 -1.17
C HIS A 185 -8.07 -26.53 -0.82
N HIS A 186 -6.85 -27.06 -0.95
CA HIS A 186 -6.55 -28.45 -0.60
C HIS A 186 -6.80 -28.74 0.90
N ASP A 187 -6.46 -27.80 1.80
CA ASP A 187 -6.72 -27.96 3.23
C ASP A 187 -8.22 -27.92 3.56
N LYS A 188 -8.99 -27.12 2.82
CA LYS A 188 -10.46 -27.09 2.95
C LYS A 188 -11.13 -28.38 2.47
N GLU A 189 -10.63 -29.00 1.39
CA GLU A 189 -11.14 -30.28 0.90
C GLU A 189 -10.88 -31.39 1.90
N LYS A 190 -9.66 -31.51 2.43
CA LYS A 190 -9.33 -32.48 3.49
C LYS A 190 -10.21 -32.34 4.74
N SER A 191 -10.55 -31.10 5.11
CA SER A 191 -11.39 -30.84 6.29
C SER A 191 -12.84 -31.29 6.07
N LYS A 192 -13.34 -31.29 4.82
CA LYS A 192 -14.68 -31.75 4.47
C LYS A 192 -14.78 -33.28 4.50
N ASP A 193 -13.74 -33.97 4.03
CA ASP A 193 -13.68 -35.43 4.06
C ASP A 193 -13.71 -35.97 5.50
N PHE A 194 -13.00 -35.33 6.43
CA PHE A 194 -13.02 -35.67 7.85
C PHE A 194 -14.37 -35.43 8.56
N THR A 195 -15.22 -34.59 8.02
CA THR A 195 -16.55 -34.33 8.60
C THR A 195 -17.59 -35.31 8.04
N ASN A 196 -17.48 -35.75 6.78
CA ASN A 196 -18.38 -36.71 6.17
C ASN A 196 -18.20 -38.12 6.74
N ASP A 197 -16.96 -38.55 7.01
CA ASP A 197 -16.68 -39.87 7.65
C ASP A 197 -17.25 -40.00 9.07
N LYS A 198 -17.50 -38.90 9.76
CA LYS A 198 -18.12 -38.90 11.10
C LYS A 198 -19.64 -38.86 11.09
N GLU A 199 -20.27 -38.52 9.97
CA GLU A 199 -21.74 -38.55 9.80
C GLU A 199 -22.24 -39.93 9.29
N GLU A 200 -21.38 -40.72 8.62
CA GLU A 200 -21.70 -42.08 8.20
C GLU A 200 -21.54 -43.15 9.30
N GLU A 201 -20.86 -42.84 10.41
CA GLU A 201 -20.70 -43.72 11.59
C GLU A 201 -21.78 -43.49 12.69
N ARG A 202 -22.85 -42.73 12.43
CA ARG A 202 -23.97 -42.52 13.35
C ARG A 202 -25.29 -43.06 12.77
#